data_b0b3c9cb3ba4981a57ad03686e20411e
#
_entry.id   b0b3c9cb3ba4981a57ad03686e20411e
#
_cell.length_a   1.000
_cell.length_b   1.000
_cell.length_c   1.000
_cell.angle_alpha   90.00
_cell.angle_beta   90.00
_cell.angle_gamma   90.00
#
_symmetry.space_group_name_H-M   'P 1'
#
loop_
_entity.id
_entity.type
_entity.pdbx_description
1 polymer ?
#
loop_
_entity_poly.entity_id
_entity_poly.type
_entity_poly.pdbx_seq_one_letter_code
_entity_poly.pdbx_strand_id
1 'polypeptide(L)'
;MKIYETDIKAGAIANEFLMLANKDNIEISNLKLMKICYIAQGLSLSILKKPAFLDSIEAWQYGPVIPSIYHEFKRFRSEPIRDYRSSELDANFELKENELNDSQLKKIVQLTWNLYGNMSAQVLVDLTHQQGTPWFATVSERENIISNELIKKYYDKFIINLRKRA
;
A
#
# COMPACT_ATOMS: atom_id res chain seq x y z
N MET A 1 -17.95 -9.85 8.52
CA MET A 1 -18.03 -9.83 7.04
C MET A 1 -16.81 -10.53 6.47
N LYS A 2 -17.02 -11.47 5.56
CA LYS A 2 -15.93 -12.29 4.98
C LYS A 2 -15.02 -11.43 4.09
N ILE A 3 -13.71 -11.50 4.34
CA ILE A 3 -12.70 -10.93 3.44
C ILE A 3 -12.34 -12.03 2.44
N TYR A 4 -12.44 -11.72 1.14
CA TYR A 4 -12.02 -12.63 0.09
C TYR A 4 -10.49 -12.66 0.02
N GLU A 5 -9.93 -13.81 -0.36
CA GLU A 5 -8.49 -13.97 -0.56
C GLU A 5 -8.04 -13.39 -1.90
N THR A 6 -6.74 -13.12 -2.01
CA THR A 6 -6.08 -12.69 -3.25
C THR A 6 -4.76 -13.42 -3.39
N ASP A 7 -4.32 -13.61 -4.63
CA ASP A 7 -2.99 -14.12 -4.98
C ASP A 7 -2.05 -13.02 -5.50
N ILE A 8 -2.54 -11.78 -5.54
CA ILE A 8 -1.78 -10.63 -6.04
C ILE A 8 -0.69 -10.25 -5.05
N LYS A 9 0.51 -10.03 -5.54
CA LYS A 9 1.66 -9.56 -4.74
C LYS A 9 1.70 -8.04 -4.65
N ALA A 10 2.21 -7.52 -3.55
CA ALA A 10 2.35 -6.07 -3.33
C ALA A 10 3.18 -5.39 -4.42
N GLY A 11 4.14 -6.09 -5.03
CA GLY A 11 4.94 -5.57 -6.14
C GLY A 11 4.11 -5.14 -7.34
N ALA A 12 3.01 -5.83 -7.64
CA ALA A 12 2.11 -5.44 -8.74
C ALA A 12 1.39 -4.11 -8.43
N ILE A 13 0.96 -3.92 -7.19
CA ILE A 13 0.36 -2.66 -6.73
C ILE A 13 1.41 -1.53 -6.75
N ALA A 14 2.63 -1.81 -6.27
CA ALA A 14 3.73 -0.85 -6.29
C ALA A 14 4.04 -0.36 -7.72
N ASN A 15 4.08 -1.27 -8.69
CA ASN A 15 4.35 -0.93 -10.09
C ASN A 15 3.27 -0.01 -10.69
N GLU A 16 2.00 -0.20 -10.34
CA GLU A 16 0.93 0.71 -10.76
C GLU A 16 1.15 2.13 -10.20
N PHE A 17 1.54 2.26 -8.93
CA PHE A 17 1.87 3.57 -8.37
C PHE A 17 3.11 4.20 -8.99
N LEU A 18 4.15 3.42 -9.29
CA LEU A 18 5.35 3.91 -9.98
C LEU A 18 5.01 4.41 -11.39
N MET A 19 4.10 3.74 -12.08
CA MET A 19 3.62 4.17 -13.40
C MET A 19 2.84 5.49 -13.31
N LEU A 20 1.94 5.64 -12.34
CA LEU A 20 1.19 6.88 -12.13
C LEU A 20 2.11 8.04 -11.73
N ALA A 21 3.08 7.78 -10.84
CA ALA A 21 4.08 8.75 -10.43
C ALA A 21 4.90 9.27 -11.62
N ASN A 22 5.35 8.37 -12.48
CA ASN A 22 6.08 8.71 -13.69
C ASN A 22 5.21 9.55 -14.67
N LYS A 23 3.95 9.14 -14.86
CA LYS A 23 3.00 9.85 -15.73
C LYS A 23 2.77 11.30 -15.25
N ASP A 24 2.65 11.50 -13.95
CA ASP A 24 2.33 12.79 -13.34
C ASP A 24 3.58 13.60 -12.97
N ASN A 25 4.79 13.10 -13.27
CA ASN A 25 6.08 13.69 -12.88
C ASN A 25 6.20 13.95 -11.37
N ILE A 26 5.67 13.03 -10.56
CA ILE A 26 5.76 13.08 -9.11
C ILE A 26 6.82 12.08 -8.66
N GLU A 27 7.78 12.56 -7.87
CA GLU A 27 8.81 11.70 -7.30
C GLU A 27 8.23 10.83 -6.17
N ILE A 28 8.62 9.57 -6.16
CA ILE A 28 8.19 8.59 -5.17
C ILE A 28 9.39 7.85 -4.57
N SER A 29 9.60 8.00 -3.27
CA SER A 29 10.62 7.27 -2.50
C SER A 29 10.09 5.92 -2.04
N ASN A 30 10.98 5.03 -1.58
CA ASN A 30 10.57 3.76 -0.98
C ASN A 30 9.58 3.97 0.18
N LEU A 31 9.85 4.94 1.05
CA LEU A 31 8.97 5.26 2.19
C LEU A 31 7.56 5.67 1.72
N LYS A 32 7.47 6.56 0.74
CA LYS A 32 6.19 6.97 0.16
C LYS A 32 5.47 5.80 -0.50
N LEU A 33 6.19 5.00 -1.27
CA LEU A 33 5.62 3.83 -1.96
C LEU A 33 5.00 2.85 -0.98
N MET A 34 5.69 2.51 0.11
CA MET A 34 5.14 1.63 1.15
C MET A 34 3.86 2.18 1.78
N LYS A 35 3.84 3.48 2.11
CA LYS A 35 2.65 4.09 2.73
C LYS A 35 1.46 4.14 1.79
N ILE A 36 1.68 4.47 0.53
CA ILE A 36 0.59 4.53 -0.44
C ILE A 36 0.06 3.13 -0.80
N CYS A 37 0.92 2.12 -0.87
CA CYS A 37 0.49 0.72 -1.02
C CYS A 37 -0.33 0.24 0.17
N TYR A 38 0.07 0.59 1.40
CA TYR A 38 -0.69 0.28 2.61
C TYR A 38 -2.10 0.93 2.58
N ILE A 39 -2.19 2.18 2.18
CA ILE A 39 -3.49 2.87 2.06
C ILE A 39 -4.37 2.19 1.00
N ALA A 40 -3.80 1.79 -0.13
CA ALA A 40 -4.52 1.03 -1.16
C ALA A 40 -5.06 -0.30 -0.63
N GLN A 41 -4.31 -1.01 0.22
CA GLN A 41 -4.79 -2.19 0.93
C GLN A 41 -6.04 -1.88 1.75
N GLY A 42 -5.99 -0.81 2.53
CA GLY A 42 -7.12 -0.38 3.36
C GLY A 42 -8.37 -0.03 2.54
N LEU A 43 -8.20 0.74 1.48
CA LEU A 43 -9.31 1.10 0.58
C LEU A 43 -9.88 -0.12 -0.14
N SER A 44 -9.05 -1.05 -0.59
CA SER A 44 -9.49 -2.30 -1.20
C SER A 44 -10.31 -3.15 -0.22
N LEU A 45 -9.81 -3.35 0.99
CA LEU A 45 -10.51 -4.09 2.03
C LEU A 45 -11.87 -3.48 2.37
N SER A 46 -11.95 -2.16 2.42
CA SER A 46 -13.19 -1.46 2.74
C SER A 46 -14.19 -1.46 1.57
N ILE A 47 -13.73 -1.12 0.37
CA ILE A 47 -14.59 -0.90 -0.81
C ILE A 47 -14.91 -2.23 -1.51
N LEU A 48 -13.89 -3.04 -1.79
CA LEU A 48 -14.02 -4.28 -2.56
C LEU A 48 -14.22 -5.52 -1.69
N LYS A 49 -14.04 -5.41 -0.36
CA LYS A 49 -14.10 -6.53 0.59
C LYS A 49 -13.04 -7.60 0.34
N LYS A 50 -11.97 -7.24 -0.37
CA LYS A 50 -10.81 -8.09 -0.63
C LYS A 50 -9.52 -7.32 -0.44
N PRO A 51 -8.41 -7.98 -0.04
CA PRO A 51 -7.12 -7.33 0.02
C PRO A 51 -6.63 -6.98 -1.40
N ALA A 52 -5.87 -5.90 -1.52
CA ALA A 52 -5.21 -5.54 -2.78
C ALA A 52 -4.02 -6.47 -3.08
N PHE A 53 -3.38 -7.00 -2.04
CA PHE A 53 -2.24 -7.91 -2.13
C PHE A 53 -2.21 -8.88 -0.95
N LEU A 54 -1.48 -9.99 -1.14
CA LEU A 54 -1.37 -11.06 -0.13
C LEU A 54 -0.27 -10.83 0.91
N ASP A 55 0.70 -9.97 0.62
CA ASP A 55 1.86 -9.72 1.48
C ASP A 55 1.45 -9.21 2.86
N SER A 56 2.16 -9.66 3.90
CA SER A 56 1.92 -9.21 5.26
C SER A 56 2.35 -7.76 5.46
N ILE A 57 1.70 -7.09 6.39
CA ILE A 57 2.00 -5.73 6.81
C ILE A 57 2.45 -5.77 8.26
N GLU A 58 3.59 -5.19 8.55
CA GLU A 58 4.20 -5.18 9.88
C GLU A 58 4.18 -3.77 10.50
N ALA A 59 4.08 -3.74 11.82
CA ALA A 59 4.12 -2.52 12.61
C ALA A 59 5.56 -2.18 13.01
N TRP A 60 6.27 -1.42 12.15
CA TRP A 60 7.62 -0.96 12.44
C TRP A 60 7.62 0.42 13.10
N GLN A 61 8.81 0.91 13.51
CA GLN A 61 8.97 2.15 14.26
C GLN A 61 8.31 3.38 13.59
N TYR A 62 8.34 3.48 12.28
CA TYR A 62 7.81 4.62 11.53
C TYR A 62 6.50 4.33 10.80
N GLY A 63 5.70 3.42 11.36
CA GLY A 63 4.39 3.10 10.84
C GLY A 63 4.34 1.73 10.14
N PRO A 64 3.25 1.46 9.41
CA PRO A 64 3.06 0.20 8.70
C PRO A 64 4.10 0.03 7.59
N VAL A 65 4.67 -1.16 7.49
CA VAL A 65 5.66 -1.55 6.49
C VAL A 65 5.21 -2.83 5.80
N ILE A 66 5.41 -2.89 4.50
CA ILE A 66 5.27 -4.09 3.69
C ILE A 66 6.69 -4.61 3.45
N PRO A 67 7.16 -5.65 4.19
CA PRO A 67 8.57 -6.06 4.15
C PRO A 67 9.07 -6.41 2.75
N SER A 68 8.26 -7.04 1.91
CA SER A 68 8.62 -7.37 0.54
C SER A 68 8.96 -6.12 -0.29
N ILE A 69 8.18 -5.06 -0.16
CA ILE A 69 8.43 -3.77 -0.82
C ILE A 69 9.67 -3.09 -0.22
N TYR A 70 9.76 -3.05 1.12
CA TYR A 70 10.93 -2.46 1.78
C TYR A 70 12.23 -3.08 1.29
N HIS A 71 12.34 -4.41 1.29
CA HIS A 71 13.57 -5.10 0.90
C HIS A 71 13.90 -4.94 -0.58
N GLU A 72 12.91 -4.94 -1.45
CA GLU A 72 13.11 -4.77 -2.89
C GLU A 72 13.60 -3.36 -3.24
N PHE A 73 13.03 -2.33 -2.62
CA PHE A 73 13.31 -0.93 -2.96
C PHE A 73 14.29 -0.22 -2.00
N LYS A 74 14.77 -0.88 -0.94
CA LYS A 74 15.68 -0.26 0.07
C LYS A 74 16.99 0.29 -0.50
N ARG A 75 17.45 -0.24 -1.66
CA ARG A 75 18.65 0.25 -2.33
C ARG A 75 18.56 1.72 -2.77
N PHE A 76 17.36 2.23 -2.99
CA PHE A 76 17.11 3.63 -3.33
C PHE A 76 17.20 4.56 -2.11
N ARG A 77 17.22 4.02 -0.90
CA ARG A 77 17.25 4.80 0.35
C ARG A 77 16.13 5.83 0.41
N SER A 78 16.47 7.12 0.58
CA SER A 78 15.53 8.25 0.55
C SER A 78 15.35 8.87 -0.84
N GLU A 79 16.14 8.39 -1.81
CA GLU A 79 16.07 8.91 -3.19
C GLU A 79 14.82 8.42 -3.92
N PRO A 80 14.35 9.17 -4.92
CA PRO A 80 13.26 8.73 -5.78
C PRO A 80 13.60 7.44 -6.52
N ILE A 81 12.62 6.55 -6.62
CA ILE A 81 12.73 5.32 -7.40
C ILE A 81 12.64 5.69 -8.88
N ARG A 82 13.71 5.41 -9.62
CA ARG A 82 13.82 5.68 -11.06
C ARG A 82 14.21 4.42 -11.82
N ASP A 83 13.65 4.25 -13.01
CA ASP A 83 14.01 3.19 -13.95
C ASP A 83 14.02 1.77 -13.34
N TYR A 84 13.12 1.52 -12.41
CA TYR A 84 12.98 0.24 -11.72
C TYR A 84 11.51 -0.13 -11.53
N ARG A 85 11.24 -1.42 -11.68
CA ARG A 85 9.94 -2.03 -11.40
C ARG A 85 10.14 -3.29 -10.57
N SER A 86 9.15 -3.58 -9.72
CA SER A 86 9.11 -4.84 -9.00
C SER A 86 9.01 -6.00 -9.98
N SER A 87 9.88 -6.98 -9.82
CA SER A 87 9.99 -8.14 -10.71
C SER A 87 10.27 -9.40 -9.91
N GLU A 88 9.90 -10.54 -10.48
CA GLU A 88 10.22 -11.84 -9.93
C GLU A 88 10.69 -12.79 -11.03
N LEU A 89 11.33 -13.89 -10.64
CA LEU A 89 11.73 -14.93 -11.58
C LEU A 89 10.50 -15.77 -11.96
N ASP A 90 10.30 -15.95 -13.25
CA ASP A 90 9.30 -16.90 -13.76
C ASP A 90 9.82 -18.35 -13.71
N ALA A 91 9.01 -19.30 -14.21
CA ALA A 91 9.36 -20.73 -14.26
C ALA A 91 10.61 -21.04 -15.13
N ASN A 92 11.01 -20.13 -16.02
CA ASN A 92 12.18 -20.24 -16.89
C ASN A 92 13.40 -19.49 -16.31
N PHE A 93 13.32 -19.00 -15.07
CA PHE A 93 14.34 -18.17 -14.41
C PHE A 93 14.61 -16.83 -15.12
N GLU A 94 13.62 -16.32 -15.87
CA GLU A 94 13.66 -15.00 -16.46
C GLU A 94 12.98 -13.97 -15.56
N LEU A 95 13.57 -12.76 -15.46
CA LEU A 95 12.96 -11.66 -14.72
C LEU A 95 11.71 -11.17 -15.45
N LYS A 96 10.59 -11.18 -14.74
CA LYS A 96 9.31 -10.69 -15.24
C LYS A 96 8.74 -9.65 -14.28
N GLU A 97 8.36 -8.51 -14.83
CA GLU A 97 7.71 -7.47 -14.04
C GLU A 97 6.40 -7.97 -13.43
N ASN A 98 6.14 -7.59 -12.18
CA ASN A 98 4.87 -7.85 -11.54
C ASN A 98 3.79 -6.95 -12.15
N GLU A 99 2.82 -7.55 -12.82
CA GLU A 99 1.72 -6.85 -13.50
C GLU A 99 0.42 -6.97 -12.71
N LEU A 100 -0.36 -5.90 -12.69
CA LEU A 100 -1.70 -5.87 -12.14
C LEU A 100 -2.72 -5.95 -13.29
N ASN A 101 -3.45 -7.07 -13.36
CA ASN A 101 -4.48 -7.28 -14.38
C ASN A 101 -5.92 -7.14 -13.86
N ASP A 102 -6.11 -6.92 -12.56
CA ASP A 102 -7.41 -6.73 -11.92
C ASP A 102 -7.89 -5.28 -12.13
N SER A 103 -8.95 -5.11 -12.92
CA SER A 103 -9.50 -3.80 -13.25
C SER A 103 -10.09 -3.05 -12.04
N GLN A 104 -10.63 -3.76 -11.06
CA GLN A 104 -11.17 -3.14 -9.84
C GLN A 104 -10.03 -2.63 -8.95
N LEU A 105 -8.95 -3.38 -8.83
CA LEU A 105 -7.75 -2.95 -8.09
C LEU A 105 -7.05 -1.77 -8.78
N LYS A 106 -7.02 -1.73 -10.11
CA LYS A 106 -6.53 -0.54 -10.83
C LYS A 106 -7.34 0.71 -10.47
N LYS A 107 -8.65 0.60 -10.31
CA LYS A 107 -9.49 1.71 -9.83
C LYS A 107 -9.18 2.10 -8.39
N ILE A 108 -8.90 1.14 -7.51
CA ILE A 108 -8.47 1.42 -6.13
C ILE A 108 -7.12 2.15 -6.13
N VAL A 109 -6.17 1.70 -6.93
CA VAL A 109 -4.87 2.38 -7.07
C VAL A 109 -5.05 3.81 -7.58
N GLN A 110 -5.87 4.01 -8.61
CA GLN A 110 -6.16 5.35 -9.13
C GLN A 110 -6.85 6.25 -8.08
N LEU A 111 -7.82 5.73 -7.34
CA LEU A 111 -8.47 6.45 -6.25
C LEU A 111 -7.46 6.85 -5.17
N THR A 112 -6.64 5.91 -4.75
CA THR A 112 -5.59 6.16 -3.75
C THR A 112 -4.62 7.24 -4.22
N TRP A 113 -4.21 7.17 -5.47
CA TRP A 113 -3.31 8.16 -6.08
C TRP A 113 -3.96 9.56 -6.14
N ASN A 114 -5.21 9.64 -6.55
CA ASN A 114 -5.94 10.91 -6.58
C ASN A 114 -6.06 11.56 -5.21
N LEU A 115 -6.21 10.77 -4.15
CA LEU A 115 -6.34 11.28 -2.77
C LEU A 115 -4.99 11.61 -2.12
N TYR A 116 -3.95 10.83 -2.39
CA TYR A 116 -2.70 10.85 -1.61
C TYR A 116 -1.44 11.05 -2.46
N GLY A 117 -1.50 10.95 -3.78
CA GLY A 117 -0.33 11.00 -4.67
C GLY A 117 0.50 12.28 -4.55
N ASN A 118 -0.13 13.41 -4.27
CA ASN A 118 0.54 14.70 -4.08
C ASN A 118 1.08 14.93 -2.66
N MET A 119 0.78 14.03 -1.71
CA MET A 119 1.26 14.16 -0.34
C MET A 119 2.72 13.71 -0.22
N SER A 120 3.47 14.38 0.66
CA SER A 120 4.84 13.97 0.96
C SER A 120 4.88 12.64 1.73
N ALA A 121 6.03 11.97 1.68
CA ALA A 121 6.24 10.76 2.48
C ALA A 121 5.99 11.01 3.97
N GLN A 122 6.43 12.17 4.50
CA GLN A 122 6.23 12.51 5.91
C GLN A 122 4.76 12.65 6.28
N VAL A 123 3.96 13.30 5.45
CA VAL A 123 2.51 13.39 5.69
C VAL A 123 1.86 12.02 5.72
N LEU A 124 2.25 11.12 4.81
CA LEU A 124 1.72 9.75 4.80
C LEU A 124 2.19 8.93 6.02
N VAL A 125 3.42 9.15 6.50
CA VAL A 125 3.89 8.57 7.77
C VAL A 125 2.98 9.03 8.91
N ASP A 126 2.76 10.32 9.04
CA ASP A 126 1.94 10.89 10.12
C ASP A 126 0.50 10.35 10.08
N LEU A 127 -0.12 10.30 8.91
CA LEU A 127 -1.48 9.77 8.73
C LEU A 127 -1.62 8.29 9.09
N THR A 128 -0.60 7.48 8.85
CA THR A 128 -0.68 6.02 9.01
C THR A 128 -0.18 5.52 10.36
N HIS A 129 0.40 6.39 11.18
CA HIS A 129 1.05 5.98 12.43
C HIS A 129 0.59 6.78 13.68
N GLN A 130 -0.33 7.72 13.53
CA GLN A 130 -0.91 8.46 14.65
C GLN A 130 -1.83 7.61 15.53
N GLN A 131 -2.19 8.13 16.68
CA GLN A 131 -3.16 7.51 17.58
C GLN A 131 -4.50 7.24 16.86
N GLY A 132 -5.10 6.09 17.12
CA GLY A 132 -6.36 5.66 16.49
C GLY A 132 -6.18 4.89 15.18
N THR A 133 -4.96 4.75 14.66
CA THR A 133 -4.67 3.96 13.46
C THR A 133 -4.49 2.46 13.79
N PRO A 134 -4.60 1.58 12.78
CA PRO A 134 -4.30 0.15 12.96
C PRO A 134 -2.89 -0.11 13.46
N TRP A 135 -1.91 0.67 12.98
CA TRP A 135 -0.52 0.58 13.45
C TRP A 135 -0.43 0.86 14.96
N PHE A 136 -1.03 1.94 15.41
CA PHE A 136 -0.99 2.33 16.82
C PHE A 136 -1.63 1.26 17.72
N ALA A 137 -2.76 0.70 17.33
CA ALA A 137 -3.42 -0.39 18.05
C ALA A 137 -2.53 -1.63 18.12
N THR A 138 -1.93 -2.04 17.00
CA THR A 138 -1.03 -3.21 16.92
C THR A 138 0.19 -3.05 17.84
N VAL A 139 0.83 -1.90 17.81
CA VAL A 139 1.99 -1.60 18.69
C VAL A 139 1.58 -1.57 20.17
N SER A 140 0.42 -1.00 20.48
CA SER A 140 -0.10 -0.93 21.85
C SER A 140 -0.38 -2.32 22.44
N GLU A 141 -0.77 -3.27 21.59
CA GLU A 141 -0.99 -4.67 21.98
C GLU A 141 0.31 -5.51 21.94
N ARG A 142 1.44 -4.91 21.61
CA ARG A 142 2.76 -5.56 21.44
C ARG A 142 2.77 -6.64 20.35
N GLU A 143 1.93 -6.47 19.35
CA GLU A 143 1.89 -7.32 18.16
C GLU A 143 2.77 -6.74 17.05
N ASN A 144 3.18 -7.61 16.12
CA ASN A 144 4.04 -7.22 15.00
C ASN A 144 3.29 -7.12 13.67
N ILE A 145 2.25 -7.93 13.48
CA ILE A 145 1.49 -7.99 12.24
C ILE A 145 0.23 -7.15 12.36
N ILE A 146 0.03 -6.25 11.41
CA ILE A 146 -1.21 -5.49 11.32
C ILE A 146 -2.22 -6.31 10.52
N SER A 147 -3.29 -6.79 11.17
CA SER A 147 -4.27 -7.65 10.54
C SER A 147 -5.14 -6.91 9.51
N ASN A 148 -5.55 -7.62 8.47
CA ASN A 148 -6.48 -7.09 7.48
C ASN A 148 -7.83 -6.69 8.09
N GLU A 149 -8.29 -7.39 9.12
CA GLU A 149 -9.52 -7.07 9.85
C GLU A 149 -9.44 -5.71 10.53
N LEU A 150 -8.30 -5.43 11.18
CA LEU A 150 -8.06 -4.16 11.86
C LEU A 150 -7.96 -3.00 10.85
N ILE A 151 -7.24 -3.22 9.75
CA ILE A 151 -7.12 -2.25 8.64
C ILE A 151 -8.49 -1.97 8.05
N LYS A 152 -9.26 -3.01 7.73
CA LYS A 152 -10.60 -2.87 7.17
C LYS A 152 -11.53 -2.06 8.09
N LYS A 153 -11.56 -2.37 9.37
CA LYS A 153 -12.37 -1.66 10.37
C LYS A 153 -12.07 -0.16 10.40
N TYR A 154 -10.80 0.21 10.30
CA TYR A 154 -10.37 1.61 10.26
C TYR A 154 -10.83 2.30 8.97
N TYR A 155 -10.59 1.68 7.81
CA TYR A 155 -10.95 2.27 6.52
C TYR A 155 -12.46 2.25 6.25
N ASP A 156 -13.22 1.33 6.81
CA ASP A 156 -14.69 1.37 6.78
C ASP A 156 -15.21 2.68 7.41
N LYS A 157 -14.66 3.09 8.54
CA LYS A 157 -15.00 4.37 9.18
C LYS A 157 -14.54 5.57 8.33
N PHE A 158 -13.35 5.48 7.75
CA PHE A 158 -12.82 6.51 6.86
C PHE A 158 -13.74 6.73 5.65
N ILE A 159 -14.17 5.67 4.98
CA ILE A 159 -15.06 5.74 3.81
C ILE A 159 -16.44 6.33 4.19
N ILE A 160 -17.00 5.93 5.33
CA ILE A 160 -18.27 6.51 5.83
C ILE A 160 -18.11 8.02 6.03
N ASN A 161 -17.05 8.47 6.66
CA ASN A 161 -16.79 9.88 6.90
C ASN A 161 -16.57 10.66 5.58
N LEU A 162 -15.89 10.06 4.62
CA LEU A 162 -15.67 10.67 3.31
C LEU A 162 -17.00 10.87 2.56
N ARG A 163 -17.89 9.87 2.59
CA ARG A 163 -19.23 9.95 1.98
C ARG A 163 -20.13 11.01 2.62
N LYS A 164 -20.02 11.22 3.94
CA LYS A 164 -20.79 12.26 4.65
C LYS A 164 -20.35 13.69 4.31
N ARG A 165 -19.12 13.88 3.81
CA ARG A 165 -18.58 15.18 3.41
C ARG A 165 -18.84 15.52 1.93
N ALA A 166 -19.20 14.52 1.16
CA ALA A 166 -19.60 14.68 -0.25
C ALA A 166 -21.09 15.00 -0.31
#